data_5ae2cd09303ab33bd01311d74715e395
#
_entry.id   5ae2cd09303ab33bd01311d74715e395
#
_cell.length_a   1.000
_cell.length_b   1.000
_cell.length_c   1.000
_cell.angle_alpha   90.00
_cell.angle_beta   90.00
_cell.angle_gamma   90.00
#
_symmetry.space_group_name_H-M   'P 1'
#
loop_
_entity.id
_entity.type
_entity.pdbx_description
1 polymer ?
#
loop_
_entity_poly.entity_id
_entity_poly.type
_entity_poly.pdbx_seq_one_letter_code
_entity_poly.pdbx_strand_id
1 'polypeptide(L)'
;MRLSFRPYTLELKHVFTVAVHSRTTTPAVLTEIEYEGITGYGEASMPPYLGESQDSVIKFLSRVDLTQFNDPFQLEKILNYIDSLAPNNCAAKASVDIALHDLVGKLLGKPWYQIWGFDPADTPDTSYTIGIDTPEIIRRKLSEAEPYNIIKIKLGRDNDRKIVETIRSDTDKPLTVDANQGWTDKHQALDMIHWLNERNCLLIEQP
;
A
#
# COMPACT_ATOMS: atom_id res chain seq x y z
N MET A 1 -9.04 -26.39 -5.39
CA MET A 1 -8.35 -25.41 -4.52
C MET A 1 -9.20 -25.14 -3.28
N ARG A 2 -8.58 -24.88 -2.13
CA ARG A 2 -9.27 -24.55 -0.88
C ARG A 2 -8.96 -23.08 -0.49
N LEU A 3 -10.00 -22.27 -0.31
CA LEU A 3 -9.90 -20.91 0.18
C LEU A 3 -10.12 -20.88 1.69
N SER A 4 -9.28 -20.18 2.41
CA SER A 4 -9.48 -19.79 3.82
C SER A 4 -9.14 -18.32 4.02
N PHE A 5 -9.76 -17.69 5.01
CA PHE A 5 -9.55 -16.27 5.30
C PHE A 5 -9.86 -15.98 6.77
N ARG A 6 -9.20 -14.94 7.30
CA ARG A 6 -9.42 -14.51 8.68
C ARG A 6 -9.18 -13.01 8.83
N PRO A 7 -9.92 -12.33 9.72
CA PRO A 7 -9.59 -10.95 10.06
C PRO A 7 -8.24 -10.89 10.79
N TYR A 8 -7.53 -9.80 10.57
CA TYR A 8 -6.26 -9.52 11.20
C TYR A 8 -6.12 -8.02 11.49
N THR A 9 -5.44 -7.67 12.56
CA THR A 9 -5.12 -6.28 12.89
C THR A 9 -3.60 -6.14 12.92
N LEU A 10 -3.07 -5.33 12.01
CA LEU A 10 -1.65 -4.98 11.97
C LEU A 10 -1.37 -3.88 13.00
N GLU A 11 -0.44 -4.14 13.92
CA GLU A 11 0.10 -3.13 14.82
C GLU A 11 1.21 -2.35 14.09
N LEU A 12 1.08 -1.01 14.09
CA LEU A 12 2.07 -0.16 13.45
C LEU A 12 3.23 0.12 14.41
N LYS A 13 4.46 0.02 13.94
CA LYS A 13 5.67 0.37 14.71
C LYS A 13 5.65 1.82 15.22
N HIS A 14 5.10 2.73 14.42
CA HIS A 14 4.94 4.14 14.74
C HIS A 14 3.50 4.58 14.46
N VAL A 15 3.01 5.57 15.19
CA VAL A 15 1.77 6.26 14.82
C VAL A 15 1.94 6.78 13.39
N PHE A 16 0.96 6.48 12.54
CA PHE A 16 0.94 6.95 11.16
C PHE A 16 -0.09 8.05 11.00
N THR A 17 0.39 9.27 10.82
CA THR A 17 -0.44 10.48 10.67
C THR A 17 -0.34 11.03 9.26
N VAL A 18 -1.49 11.28 8.66
CA VAL A 18 -1.68 12.00 7.39
C VAL A 18 -2.52 13.25 7.62
N ALA A 19 -2.79 14.04 6.58
CA ALA A 19 -3.56 15.28 6.71
C ALA A 19 -4.87 15.09 7.50
N VAL A 20 -5.63 14.06 7.22
CA VAL A 20 -7.03 13.88 7.68
C VAL A 20 -7.21 12.91 8.85
N HIS A 21 -6.23 12.03 9.14
CA HIS A 21 -6.36 11.06 10.25
C HIS A 21 -5.01 10.55 10.78
N SER A 22 -5.06 9.91 11.97
CA SER A 22 -3.94 9.20 12.57
C SER A 22 -4.38 7.79 12.98
N ARG A 23 -3.47 6.81 12.90
CA ARG A 23 -3.74 5.42 13.30
C ARG A 23 -2.51 4.76 13.90
N THR A 24 -2.75 3.82 14.81
CA THR A 24 -1.74 2.92 15.41
C THR A 24 -1.88 1.49 14.93
N THR A 25 -3.01 1.18 14.31
CA THR A 25 -3.32 -0.16 13.77
C THR A 25 -3.88 -0.04 12.36
N THR A 26 -3.85 -1.14 11.63
CA THR A 26 -4.51 -1.26 10.31
C THR A 26 -5.28 -2.57 10.27
N PRO A 27 -6.63 -2.53 10.10
CA PRO A 27 -7.41 -3.73 9.88
C PRO A 27 -7.11 -4.30 8.50
N ALA A 28 -6.99 -5.63 8.40
CA ALA A 28 -6.80 -6.38 7.18
C ALA A 28 -7.62 -7.68 7.24
N VAL A 29 -7.81 -8.34 6.10
CA VAL A 29 -8.24 -9.74 6.04
C VAL A 29 -7.17 -10.52 5.30
N LEU A 30 -6.58 -11.48 5.97
CA LEU A 30 -5.61 -12.40 5.37
C LEU A 30 -6.34 -13.52 4.66
N THR A 31 -5.88 -13.84 3.46
CA THR A 31 -6.47 -14.83 2.56
C THR A 31 -5.43 -15.87 2.20
N GLU A 32 -5.81 -17.14 2.20
CA GLU A 32 -4.96 -18.28 1.86
C GLU A 32 -5.67 -19.15 0.81
N ILE A 33 -4.95 -19.54 -0.24
CA ILE A 33 -5.41 -20.51 -1.23
C ILE A 33 -4.46 -21.69 -1.24
N GLU A 34 -4.97 -22.85 -0.87
CA GLU A 34 -4.20 -24.11 -0.86
C GLU A 34 -4.51 -24.96 -2.09
N TYR A 35 -3.46 -25.48 -2.70
CA TYR A 35 -3.50 -26.43 -3.80
C TYR A 35 -2.30 -27.38 -3.72
N GLU A 36 -2.55 -28.70 -3.70
CA GLU A 36 -1.52 -29.76 -3.65
C GLU A 36 -0.44 -29.53 -2.55
N GLY A 37 -0.87 -29.06 -1.38
CA GLY A 37 0.02 -28.84 -0.23
C GLY A 37 0.83 -27.54 -0.29
N ILE A 38 0.66 -26.71 -1.33
CA ILE A 38 1.27 -25.38 -1.44
C ILE A 38 0.20 -24.34 -1.13
N THR A 39 0.58 -23.31 -0.35
CA THR A 39 -0.31 -22.21 0.04
C THR A 39 0.16 -20.88 -0.54
N GLY A 40 -0.73 -20.23 -1.28
CA GLY A 40 -0.60 -18.84 -1.68
C GLY A 40 -1.29 -17.91 -0.68
N TYR A 41 -0.66 -16.76 -0.39
CA TYR A 41 -1.13 -15.78 0.59
C TYR A 41 -1.55 -14.48 -0.08
N GLY A 42 -2.62 -13.89 0.42
CA GLY A 42 -3.12 -12.58 0.00
C GLY A 42 -3.63 -11.76 1.17
N GLU A 43 -3.82 -10.47 0.93
CA GLU A 43 -4.32 -9.53 1.93
C GLU A 43 -5.34 -8.58 1.30
N ALA A 44 -6.47 -8.41 1.99
CA ALA A 44 -7.39 -7.32 1.72
C ALA A 44 -7.03 -6.13 2.59
N SER A 45 -6.65 -5.01 1.97
CA SER A 45 -6.44 -3.71 2.60
C SER A 45 -7.67 -2.84 2.36
N MET A 46 -8.21 -2.25 3.42
CA MET A 46 -9.50 -1.54 3.39
C MET A 46 -9.32 -0.10 3.86
N PRO A 47 -8.82 0.81 2.99
CA PRO A 47 -8.78 2.23 3.32
C PRO A 47 -10.19 2.75 3.63
N PRO A 48 -10.40 3.52 4.71
CA PRO A 48 -11.74 3.92 5.16
C PRO A 48 -12.59 4.63 4.11
N TYR A 49 -11.96 5.37 3.20
CA TYR A 49 -12.64 6.12 2.14
C TYR A 49 -13.17 5.26 0.98
N LEU A 50 -12.82 3.98 0.91
CA LEU A 50 -13.33 3.06 -0.11
C LEU A 50 -14.60 2.33 0.33
N GLY A 51 -15.04 2.50 1.59
CA GLY A 51 -16.31 1.96 2.08
C GLY A 51 -16.32 0.44 2.31
N GLU A 52 -15.17 -0.22 2.27
CA GLU A 52 -15.03 -1.64 2.62
C GLU A 52 -14.56 -1.80 4.08
N SER A 53 -14.88 -2.94 4.69
CA SER A 53 -14.53 -3.30 6.07
C SER A 53 -14.18 -4.79 6.16
N GLN A 54 -13.58 -5.23 7.27
CA GLN A 54 -13.34 -6.66 7.51
C GLN A 54 -14.62 -7.48 7.32
N ASP A 55 -15.75 -7.00 7.83
CA ASP A 55 -17.05 -7.70 7.71
C ASP A 55 -17.52 -7.80 6.25
N SER A 56 -17.40 -6.71 5.47
CA SER A 56 -17.79 -6.72 4.06
C SER A 56 -16.90 -7.66 3.23
N VAL A 57 -15.60 -7.66 3.49
CA VAL A 57 -14.62 -8.56 2.85
C VAL A 57 -14.91 -10.01 3.20
N ILE A 58 -15.10 -10.33 4.49
CA ILE A 58 -15.44 -11.69 4.95
C ILE A 58 -16.75 -12.16 4.32
N LYS A 59 -17.77 -11.29 4.26
CA LYS A 59 -19.05 -11.59 3.62
C LYS A 59 -18.91 -11.90 2.14
N PHE A 60 -18.05 -11.18 1.42
CA PHE A 60 -17.79 -11.46 0.01
C PHE A 60 -17.03 -12.78 -0.14
N LEU A 61 -15.93 -12.97 0.59
CA LEU A 61 -15.09 -14.18 0.51
C LEU A 61 -15.85 -15.47 0.87
N SER A 62 -16.84 -15.39 1.77
CA SER A 62 -17.71 -16.51 2.11
C SER A 62 -18.59 -17.02 0.95
N ARG A 63 -18.69 -16.25 -0.13
CA ARG A 63 -19.44 -16.64 -1.36
C ARG A 63 -18.53 -17.28 -2.41
N VAL A 64 -17.22 -17.18 -2.22
CA VAL A 64 -16.24 -17.67 -3.18
C VAL A 64 -16.08 -19.17 -3.04
N ASP A 65 -16.35 -19.91 -4.09
CA ASP A 65 -16.11 -21.34 -4.18
C ASP A 65 -15.01 -21.64 -5.21
N LEU A 66 -13.82 -21.92 -4.71
CA LEU A 66 -12.67 -22.30 -5.55
C LEU A 66 -12.56 -23.82 -5.78
N THR A 67 -13.42 -24.63 -5.16
CA THR A 67 -13.39 -26.09 -5.33
C THR A 67 -13.78 -26.55 -6.74
N GLN A 68 -14.53 -25.69 -7.46
CA GLN A 68 -14.91 -25.93 -8.84
C GLN A 68 -13.74 -25.79 -9.85
N PHE A 69 -12.58 -25.27 -9.42
CA PHE A 69 -11.40 -25.10 -10.27
C PHE A 69 -10.32 -26.10 -9.89
N ASN A 70 -9.90 -26.91 -10.86
CA ASN A 70 -8.91 -27.97 -10.67
C ASN A 70 -7.48 -27.55 -11.09
N ASP A 71 -7.34 -26.36 -11.66
CA ASP A 71 -6.07 -25.87 -12.21
C ASP A 71 -5.90 -24.39 -11.84
N PRO A 72 -4.94 -24.06 -10.94
CA PRO A 72 -4.68 -22.68 -10.53
C PRO A 72 -4.07 -21.82 -11.63
N PHE A 73 -3.54 -22.40 -12.72
CA PHE A 73 -2.98 -21.64 -13.85
C PHE A 73 -4.07 -21.00 -14.73
N GLN A 74 -5.34 -21.36 -14.56
CA GLN A 74 -6.46 -20.70 -15.24
C GLN A 74 -6.80 -19.33 -14.61
N LEU A 75 -5.80 -18.48 -14.38
CA LEU A 75 -5.90 -17.20 -13.66
C LEU A 75 -7.08 -16.36 -14.14
N GLU A 76 -7.11 -16.04 -15.44
CA GLU A 76 -8.17 -15.22 -16.03
C GLU A 76 -9.57 -15.78 -15.78
N LYS A 77 -9.74 -17.09 -15.94
CA LYS A 77 -11.05 -17.74 -15.72
C LYS A 77 -11.48 -17.66 -14.26
N ILE A 78 -10.54 -17.86 -13.33
CA ILE A 78 -10.81 -17.78 -11.89
C ILE A 78 -11.14 -16.34 -11.49
N LEU A 79 -10.35 -15.38 -11.95
CA LEU A 79 -10.55 -13.96 -11.62
C LEU A 79 -11.85 -13.43 -12.23
N ASN A 80 -12.20 -13.84 -13.46
CA ASN A 80 -13.50 -13.49 -14.06
C ASN A 80 -14.69 -14.08 -13.24
N TYR A 81 -14.56 -15.29 -12.70
CA TYR A 81 -15.55 -15.84 -11.77
C TYR A 81 -15.66 -14.99 -10.50
N ILE A 82 -14.54 -14.64 -9.87
CA ILE A 82 -14.52 -13.76 -8.68
C ILE A 82 -15.20 -12.43 -8.97
N ASP A 83 -14.91 -11.80 -10.11
CA ASP A 83 -15.52 -10.54 -10.51
C ASP A 83 -17.02 -10.64 -10.73
N SER A 84 -17.50 -11.76 -11.24
CA SER A 84 -18.91 -12.00 -11.51
C SER A 84 -19.79 -12.13 -10.28
N LEU A 85 -19.21 -12.44 -9.09
CA LEU A 85 -19.96 -12.69 -7.85
C LEU A 85 -20.69 -11.44 -7.33
N ALA A 86 -20.10 -10.28 -7.46
CA ALA A 86 -20.72 -8.99 -7.14
C ALA A 86 -19.91 -7.82 -7.69
N PRO A 87 -20.54 -6.67 -8.00
CA PRO A 87 -19.83 -5.42 -8.28
C PRO A 87 -19.07 -4.93 -7.03
N ASN A 88 -18.11 -4.03 -7.21
CA ASN A 88 -17.26 -3.49 -6.15
C ASN A 88 -16.49 -4.61 -5.40
N ASN A 89 -16.37 -4.53 -4.06
CA ASN A 89 -15.63 -5.46 -3.23
C ASN A 89 -14.16 -5.63 -3.66
N CYS A 90 -13.52 -4.52 -4.04
CA CYS A 90 -12.19 -4.50 -4.65
C CYS A 90 -11.12 -5.05 -3.73
N ALA A 91 -11.20 -4.76 -2.42
CA ALA A 91 -10.25 -5.27 -1.43
C ALA A 91 -10.34 -6.81 -1.31
N ALA A 92 -11.55 -7.35 -1.27
CA ALA A 92 -11.76 -8.80 -1.21
C ALA A 92 -11.28 -9.50 -2.48
N LYS A 93 -11.59 -8.94 -3.66
CA LYS A 93 -11.15 -9.47 -4.96
C LYS A 93 -9.62 -9.44 -5.08
N ALA A 94 -8.99 -8.31 -4.73
CA ALA A 94 -7.55 -8.17 -4.71
C ALA A 94 -6.87 -9.21 -3.81
N SER A 95 -7.45 -9.53 -2.65
CA SER A 95 -6.88 -10.53 -1.75
C SER A 95 -6.84 -11.94 -2.36
N VAL A 96 -7.86 -12.30 -3.14
CA VAL A 96 -7.90 -13.59 -3.89
C VAL A 96 -6.91 -13.56 -5.04
N ASP A 97 -6.86 -12.48 -5.79
CA ASP A 97 -5.92 -12.28 -6.90
C ASP A 97 -4.46 -12.39 -6.44
N ILE A 98 -4.09 -11.68 -5.37
CA ILE A 98 -2.75 -11.74 -4.77
C ILE A 98 -2.42 -13.17 -4.32
N ALA A 99 -3.35 -13.84 -3.59
CA ALA A 99 -3.14 -15.20 -3.12
C ALA A 99 -2.98 -16.21 -4.27
N LEU A 100 -3.72 -16.02 -5.36
CA LEU A 100 -3.64 -16.89 -6.54
C LEU A 100 -2.31 -16.70 -7.28
N HIS A 101 -1.86 -15.46 -7.44
CA HIS A 101 -0.56 -15.18 -8.05
C HIS A 101 0.59 -15.69 -7.18
N ASP A 102 0.53 -15.54 -5.85
CA ASP A 102 1.54 -16.09 -4.93
C ASP A 102 1.58 -17.63 -5.02
N LEU A 103 0.43 -18.29 -5.08
CA LEU A 103 0.33 -19.74 -5.26
C LEU A 103 1.00 -20.18 -6.58
N VAL A 104 0.64 -19.54 -7.69
CA VAL A 104 1.17 -19.90 -9.01
C VAL A 104 2.67 -19.65 -9.10
N GLY A 105 3.17 -18.53 -8.55
CA GLY A 105 4.60 -18.26 -8.48
C GLY A 105 5.36 -19.34 -7.70
N LYS A 106 4.81 -19.82 -6.58
CA LYS A 106 5.37 -20.91 -5.77
C LYS A 106 5.34 -22.25 -6.51
N LEU A 107 4.24 -22.58 -7.19
CA LEU A 107 4.13 -23.79 -8.03
C LEU A 107 5.16 -23.79 -9.16
N LEU A 108 5.44 -22.66 -9.77
CA LEU A 108 6.45 -22.48 -10.82
C LEU A 108 7.89 -22.39 -10.27
N GLY A 109 8.05 -22.18 -8.96
CA GLY A 109 9.36 -21.94 -8.34
C GLY A 109 10.02 -20.65 -8.83
N LYS A 110 9.22 -19.66 -9.27
CA LYS A 110 9.72 -18.40 -9.85
C LYS A 110 8.93 -17.19 -9.35
N PRO A 111 9.59 -16.07 -9.04
CA PRO A 111 8.90 -14.82 -8.78
C PRO A 111 8.31 -14.23 -10.08
N TRP A 112 7.23 -13.47 -9.95
CA TRP A 112 6.47 -12.96 -11.09
C TRP A 112 7.28 -12.06 -12.02
N TYR A 113 8.22 -11.27 -11.52
CA TYR A 113 9.08 -10.45 -12.40
C TYR A 113 9.86 -11.30 -13.40
N GLN A 114 10.32 -12.50 -13.00
CA GLN A 114 11.00 -13.43 -13.91
C GLN A 114 10.02 -14.08 -14.90
N ILE A 115 8.78 -14.39 -14.43
CA ILE A 115 7.75 -14.96 -15.31
C ILE A 115 7.37 -13.95 -16.40
N TRP A 116 7.29 -12.66 -16.06
CA TRP A 116 6.98 -11.59 -16.99
C TRP A 116 8.19 -11.05 -17.76
N GLY A 117 9.40 -11.51 -17.47
CA GLY A 117 10.62 -11.10 -18.15
C GLY A 117 11.09 -9.68 -17.80
N PHE A 118 10.75 -9.18 -16.61
CA PHE A 118 11.23 -7.89 -16.11
C PHE A 118 12.63 -8.01 -15.53
N ASP A 119 13.48 -7.01 -15.78
CA ASP A 119 14.79 -6.90 -15.15
C ASP A 119 14.65 -6.17 -13.80
N PRO A 120 15.06 -6.78 -12.67
CA PRO A 120 15.08 -6.11 -11.37
C PRO A 120 15.91 -4.82 -11.34
N ALA A 121 16.93 -4.70 -12.22
CA ALA A 121 17.76 -3.50 -12.33
C ALA A 121 16.98 -2.28 -12.82
N ASP A 122 15.87 -2.48 -13.54
CA ASP A 122 14.99 -1.42 -14.04
C ASP A 122 13.96 -0.97 -12.99
N THR A 123 13.94 -1.59 -11.79
CA THR A 123 13.00 -1.24 -10.75
C THR A 123 13.35 0.12 -10.14
N PRO A 124 12.39 1.07 -10.04
CA PRO A 124 12.63 2.35 -9.38
C PRO A 124 12.88 2.15 -7.88
N ASP A 125 13.61 3.10 -7.29
CA ASP A 125 13.88 3.12 -5.85
C ASP A 125 12.59 3.15 -5.02
N THR A 126 12.53 2.32 -3.99
CA THR A 126 11.48 2.40 -2.97
C THR A 126 11.70 3.61 -2.06
N SER A 127 10.64 4.36 -1.78
CA SER A 127 10.66 5.46 -0.81
C SER A 127 10.31 5.00 0.60
N TYR A 128 10.97 5.58 1.61
CA TYR A 128 10.58 5.43 3.02
C TYR A 128 9.59 6.53 3.41
N THR A 129 8.43 6.15 3.93
CA THR A 129 7.37 7.11 4.26
C THR A 129 7.47 7.61 5.70
N ILE A 130 7.54 8.94 5.87
CA ILE A 130 7.47 9.63 7.16
C ILE A 130 6.12 10.34 7.26
N GLY A 131 5.30 9.97 8.26
CA GLY A 131 4.05 10.64 8.58
C GLY A 131 4.28 12.00 9.26
N ILE A 132 3.21 12.80 9.36
CA ILE A 132 3.21 14.09 10.07
C ILE A 132 3.48 13.84 11.55
N ASP A 133 4.52 14.50 12.11
CA ASP A 133 4.95 14.30 13.49
C ASP A 133 5.76 15.49 14.03
N THR A 134 6.22 15.39 15.28
CA THR A 134 7.15 16.37 15.86
C THR A 134 8.56 16.25 15.23
N PRO A 135 9.37 17.33 15.27
CA PRO A 135 10.73 17.28 14.73
C PRO A 135 11.59 16.14 15.31
N GLU A 136 11.45 15.85 16.60
CA GLU A 136 12.21 14.80 17.30
C GLU A 136 11.87 13.40 16.75
N ILE A 137 10.57 13.14 16.52
CA ILE A 137 10.09 11.87 15.96
C ILE A 137 10.48 11.76 14.49
N ILE A 138 10.38 12.86 13.72
CA ILE A 138 10.82 12.91 12.33
C ILE A 138 12.30 12.55 12.21
N ARG A 139 13.20 13.13 13.03
CA ARG A 139 14.62 12.80 13.03
C ARG A 139 14.89 11.33 13.34
N ARG A 140 14.17 10.76 14.32
CA ARG A 140 14.26 9.33 14.60
C ARG A 140 13.85 8.48 13.41
N LYS A 141 12.76 8.82 12.72
CA LYS A 141 12.31 8.11 11.52
C LYS A 141 13.31 8.29 10.36
N LEU A 142 13.96 9.44 10.24
CA LEU A 142 15.03 9.67 9.25
C LEU A 142 16.22 8.73 9.48
N SER A 143 16.61 8.45 10.72
CA SER A 143 17.66 7.46 10.98
C SER A 143 17.28 6.04 10.56
N GLU A 144 16.00 5.69 10.64
CA GLU A 144 15.49 4.40 10.12
C GLU A 144 15.41 4.39 8.58
N ALA A 145 15.31 5.56 7.96
CA ALA A 145 15.24 5.75 6.51
C ALA A 145 16.63 5.75 5.83
N GLU A 146 17.71 5.58 6.60
CA GLU A 146 19.08 5.61 6.07
C GLU A 146 19.27 4.69 4.85
N PRO A 147 18.80 3.42 4.84
CA PRO A 147 18.98 2.51 3.71
C PRO A 147 18.20 2.87 2.44
N TYR A 148 17.29 3.85 2.50
CA TYR A 148 16.42 4.22 1.39
C TYR A 148 16.97 5.44 0.65
N ASN A 149 16.87 5.45 -0.69
CA ASN A 149 17.35 6.55 -1.53
C ASN A 149 16.37 7.72 -1.62
N ILE A 150 15.08 7.49 -1.37
CA ILE A 150 14.02 8.49 -1.48
C ILE A 150 13.22 8.52 -0.17
N ILE A 151 12.91 9.72 0.31
CA ILE A 151 12.03 9.92 1.47
C ILE A 151 10.67 10.42 0.97
N LYS A 152 9.60 9.68 1.27
CA LYS A 152 8.21 10.15 1.08
C LYS A 152 7.73 10.80 2.36
N ILE A 153 7.24 12.04 2.28
CA ILE A 153 6.72 12.76 3.45
C ILE A 153 5.25 13.08 3.30
N LYS A 154 4.51 12.95 4.40
CA LYS A 154 3.11 13.36 4.48
C LYS A 154 3.03 14.80 4.94
N LEU A 155 2.28 15.60 4.19
CA LEU A 155 2.01 17.02 4.43
C LEU A 155 0.48 17.26 4.42
N GLY A 156 0.06 18.52 4.33
CA GLY A 156 -1.35 18.93 4.27
C GLY A 156 -1.86 19.52 5.59
N ARG A 157 -0.96 20.06 6.43
CA ARG A 157 -1.28 20.78 7.67
C ARG A 157 -0.48 22.07 7.79
N ASP A 158 -0.80 22.89 8.80
CA ASP A 158 -0.18 24.20 9.01
C ASP A 158 1.34 24.17 9.27
N ASN A 159 1.88 23.01 9.67
CA ASN A 159 3.30 22.84 9.99
C ASN A 159 4.16 22.26 8.86
N ASP A 160 3.65 22.19 7.64
CA ASP A 160 4.28 21.54 6.48
C ASP A 160 5.70 22.05 6.20
N ARG A 161 5.90 23.36 6.15
CA ARG A 161 7.23 23.95 5.94
C ARG A 161 8.21 23.54 7.02
N LYS A 162 7.79 23.52 8.29
CA LYS A 162 8.64 23.12 9.42
C LYS A 162 9.05 21.64 9.31
N ILE A 163 8.16 20.77 8.85
CA ILE A 163 8.47 19.36 8.61
C ILE A 163 9.56 19.23 7.55
N VAL A 164 9.40 19.88 6.40
CA VAL A 164 10.37 19.85 5.30
C VAL A 164 11.71 20.44 5.73
N GLU A 165 11.72 21.57 6.42
CA GLU A 165 12.94 22.21 6.94
C GLU A 165 13.67 21.32 7.94
N THR A 166 12.93 20.62 8.82
CA THR A 166 13.50 19.63 9.74
C THR A 166 14.18 18.51 8.98
N ILE A 167 13.55 17.97 7.94
CA ILE A 167 14.13 16.92 7.13
C ILE A 167 15.35 17.42 6.37
N ARG A 168 15.28 18.60 5.77
CA ARG A 168 16.38 19.21 5.01
C ARG A 168 17.57 19.60 5.87
N SER A 169 17.40 19.84 7.18
CA SER A 169 18.53 20.04 8.09
C SER A 169 19.38 18.77 8.29
N ASP A 170 18.83 17.61 8.03
CA ASP A 170 19.44 16.32 8.35
C ASP A 170 19.80 15.49 7.10
N THR A 171 19.21 15.78 5.92
CA THR A 171 19.46 15.02 4.68
C THR A 171 19.18 15.79 3.40
N ASP A 172 20.00 15.54 2.35
CA ASP A 172 19.81 16.03 0.99
C ASP A 172 19.13 14.99 0.07
N LYS A 173 18.73 13.83 0.60
CA LYS A 173 18.04 12.80 -0.20
C LYS A 173 16.84 13.37 -0.93
N PRO A 174 16.53 12.89 -2.15
CA PRO A 174 15.33 13.31 -2.86
C PRO A 174 14.06 13.08 -2.03
N LEU A 175 13.12 14.04 -2.10
CA LEU A 175 11.83 13.94 -1.45
C LEU A 175 10.72 13.66 -2.46
N THR A 176 9.74 12.88 -2.02
CA THR A 176 8.40 12.89 -2.60
C THR A 176 7.42 13.33 -1.52
N VAL A 177 6.43 14.12 -1.90
CA VAL A 177 5.45 14.72 -0.98
C VAL A 177 4.06 14.19 -1.30
N ASP A 178 3.29 13.85 -0.27
CA ASP A 178 1.88 13.55 -0.41
C ASP A 178 1.09 14.41 0.59
N ALA A 179 0.34 15.38 0.07
CA ALA A 179 -0.47 16.28 0.87
C ALA A 179 -1.83 15.67 1.24
N ASN A 180 -2.20 14.53 0.68
CA ASN A 180 -3.48 13.83 0.94
C ASN A 180 -4.70 14.77 0.87
N GLN A 181 -4.74 15.66 -0.16
CA GLN A 181 -5.80 16.65 -0.36
C GLN A 181 -5.92 17.68 0.80
N GLY A 182 -4.83 17.89 1.55
CA GLY A 182 -4.84 18.78 2.72
C GLY A 182 -4.74 20.27 2.38
N TRP A 183 -4.27 20.62 1.16
CA TRP A 183 -4.19 22.03 0.72
C TRP A 183 -5.47 22.43 -0.01
N THR A 184 -6.41 22.99 0.73
CA THR A 184 -7.75 23.31 0.22
C THR A 184 -7.82 24.62 -0.56
N ASP A 185 -6.80 25.49 -0.48
CA ASP A 185 -6.69 26.73 -1.23
C ASP A 185 -5.69 26.58 -2.39
N LYS A 186 -6.14 26.92 -3.61
CA LYS A 186 -5.32 26.79 -4.82
C LYS A 186 -4.04 27.64 -4.78
N HIS A 187 -4.09 28.86 -4.23
CA HIS A 187 -2.93 29.74 -4.17
C HIS A 187 -1.92 29.22 -3.17
N GLN A 188 -2.37 28.76 -1.99
CA GLN A 188 -1.53 28.09 -1.00
C GLN A 188 -0.87 26.85 -1.61
N ALA A 189 -1.61 26.02 -2.35
CA ALA A 189 -1.06 24.84 -3.00
C ALA A 189 0.03 25.20 -4.01
N LEU A 190 -0.19 26.21 -4.86
CA LEU A 190 0.79 26.68 -5.84
C LEU A 190 2.05 27.23 -5.15
N ASP A 191 1.91 28.03 -4.10
CA ASP A 191 3.03 28.54 -3.32
C ASP A 191 3.85 27.43 -2.69
N MET A 192 3.19 26.39 -2.15
CA MET A 192 3.87 25.22 -1.59
C MET A 192 4.58 24.39 -2.66
N ILE A 193 3.98 24.21 -3.83
CA ILE A 193 4.60 23.49 -4.96
C ILE A 193 5.87 24.22 -5.41
N HIS A 194 5.83 25.54 -5.61
CA HIS A 194 7.00 26.31 -5.98
C HIS A 194 8.10 26.24 -4.91
N TRP A 195 7.72 26.39 -3.66
CA TRP A 195 8.64 26.33 -2.53
C TRP A 195 9.32 24.95 -2.37
N LEU A 196 8.59 23.85 -2.61
CA LEU A 196 9.08 22.47 -2.57
C LEU A 196 10.01 22.15 -3.75
N ASN A 197 9.72 22.70 -4.94
CA ASN A 197 10.54 22.49 -6.13
C ASN A 197 11.99 22.99 -5.93
N GLU A 198 12.19 24.06 -5.12
CA GLU A 198 13.51 24.58 -4.76
C GLU A 198 14.25 23.68 -3.73
N ARG A 199 13.63 22.59 -3.26
CA ARG A 199 14.10 21.75 -2.14
C ARG A 199 14.27 20.29 -2.52
N ASN A 200 14.70 20.02 -3.76
CA ASN A 200 14.93 18.67 -4.27
C ASN A 200 13.70 17.74 -4.06
N CYS A 201 12.51 18.26 -4.33
CA CYS A 201 11.27 17.49 -4.31
C CYS A 201 10.96 16.97 -5.73
N LEU A 202 10.92 15.65 -5.90
CA LEU A 202 10.75 14.99 -7.20
C LEU A 202 9.29 14.91 -7.63
N LEU A 203 8.36 14.80 -6.67
CA LEU A 203 6.95 14.55 -6.93
C LEU A 203 6.10 15.09 -5.79
N ILE A 204 4.96 15.68 -6.15
CA ILE A 204 3.94 16.13 -5.20
C ILE A 204 2.62 15.43 -5.57
N GLU A 205 2.12 14.63 -4.64
CA GLU A 205 0.91 13.84 -4.77
C GLU A 205 -0.25 14.52 -4.04
N GLN A 206 -1.41 14.59 -4.67
CA GLN A 206 -2.67 15.10 -4.11
C GLN A 206 -2.49 16.45 -3.36
N PRO A 207 -2.00 17.48 -4.03
CA PRO A 207 -1.85 18.80 -3.43
C PRO A 207 -3.17 19.44 -3.01
#